data_817cd3ad5d427ec80a5927c9ae1c5382
#
_entry.id   817cd3ad5d427ec80a5927c9ae1c5382
#
_cell.length_a   1.000
_cell.length_b   1.000
_cell.length_c   1.000
_cell.angle_alpha   90.00
_cell.angle_beta   90.00
_cell.angle_gamma   90.00
#
_symmetry.space_group_name_H-M   'P 1'
#
loop_
_entity.id
_entity.type
_entity.pdbx_description
1 polymer ?
#
loop_
_entity_poly.entity_id
_entity_poly.type
_entity_poly.pdbx_seq_one_letter_code
_entity_poly.pdbx_strand_id
1 'polypeptide(L)'
;NMFGSGESILLKWQQLQQKSPRLNLGYSQPYIFNTAFGFDFLFDLFKKDSSFLQINAQLGLAYVLSANKTGKLFVQWQNTGLLAGAIDTNIIKVEKKLPVNIDISSVNIGLSYDWANTDYRYNPRKGNDINIVGSVGIKNIKRNNDITGIKDPSFNYASLYDSIKPDIYQFRVKLA
;
A
#
# COMPACT_ATOMS: atom_id res chain seq x y z
N ASN A 1 14.19 -19.99 8.37
CA ASN A 1 14.50 -20.79 7.17
C ASN A 1 13.80 -22.14 7.33
N MET A 2 12.51 -22.25 6.94
CA MET A 2 11.71 -23.46 7.16
C MET A 2 12.06 -24.60 6.18
N PHE A 3 12.49 -24.24 4.96
CA PHE A 3 12.73 -25.22 3.89
C PHE A 3 14.18 -25.26 3.40
N GLY A 4 15.09 -24.49 4.01
CA GLY A 4 16.53 -24.50 3.69
C GLY A 4 16.94 -23.67 2.45
N SER A 5 15.98 -23.01 1.78
CA SER A 5 16.23 -22.24 0.54
C SER A 5 16.40 -20.74 0.78
N GLY A 6 16.54 -20.31 2.04
CA GLY A 6 16.73 -18.89 2.40
C GLY A 6 15.42 -18.10 2.50
N GLU A 7 14.28 -18.79 2.44
CA GLU A 7 12.98 -18.15 2.59
C GLU A 7 12.80 -17.50 3.95
N SER A 8 12.05 -16.42 3.98
CA SER A 8 11.64 -15.74 5.21
C SER A 8 10.14 -15.51 5.23
N ILE A 9 9.54 -15.74 6.38
CA ILE A 9 8.12 -15.49 6.65
C ILE A 9 8.04 -14.50 7.78
N LEU A 10 7.26 -13.44 7.58
CA LEU A 10 6.91 -12.45 8.60
C LEU A 10 5.41 -12.54 8.88
N LEU A 11 5.07 -12.71 10.14
CA LEU A 11 3.70 -12.55 10.64
C LEU A 11 3.77 -11.62 11.84
N LYS A 12 3.14 -10.46 11.76
CA LYS A 12 3.12 -9.48 12.83
C LYS A 12 1.70 -8.98 13.05
N TRP A 13 1.15 -9.25 14.21
CA TRP A 13 -0.11 -8.69 14.68
C TRP A 13 0.16 -7.66 15.75
N GLN A 14 -0.45 -6.49 15.64
CA GLN A 14 -0.30 -5.40 16.61
C GLN A 14 -1.64 -4.72 16.86
N GLN A 15 -1.87 -4.39 18.12
CA GLN A 15 -2.94 -3.49 18.55
C GLN A 15 -2.29 -2.13 18.85
N LEU A 16 -2.32 -1.20 17.89
CA LEU A 16 -1.63 0.10 18.04
C LEU A 16 -2.35 1.02 19.01
N GLN A 17 -3.68 1.02 18.96
CA GLN A 17 -4.57 1.77 19.86
C GLN A 17 -5.84 0.96 20.07
N GLN A 18 -6.73 1.40 20.98
CA GLN A 18 -8.04 0.75 21.12
C GLN A 18 -8.75 0.71 19.76
N LYS A 19 -9.21 -0.49 19.36
CA LYS A 19 -9.91 -0.76 18.10
C LYS A 19 -9.10 -0.48 16.81
N SER A 20 -7.76 -0.39 16.91
CA SER A 20 -6.88 -0.12 15.78
C SER A 20 -5.87 -1.26 15.56
N PRO A 21 -6.32 -2.46 15.15
CA PRO A 21 -5.44 -3.58 14.84
C PRO A 21 -4.69 -3.37 13.53
N ARG A 22 -3.49 -3.93 13.47
CA ARG A 22 -2.66 -4.02 12.28
C ARG A 22 -2.12 -5.42 12.10
N LEU A 23 -2.25 -5.96 10.90
CA LEU A 23 -1.69 -7.24 10.49
C LEU A 23 -0.69 -7.02 9.36
N ASN A 24 0.54 -7.46 9.57
CA ASN A 24 1.55 -7.51 8.52
C ASN A 24 1.88 -8.96 8.23
N LEU A 25 1.81 -9.33 6.95
CA LEU A 25 2.29 -10.60 6.44
C LEU A 25 3.40 -10.32 5.43
N GLY A 26 4.45 -11.10 5.49
CA GLY A 26 5.54 -11.03 4.53
C GLY A 26 6.02 -12.43 4.18
N TYR A 27 6.31 -12.63 2.92
CA TYR A 27 7.00 -13.79 2.42
C TYR A 27 8.07 -13.34 1.45
N SER A 28 9.28 -13.85 1.61
CA SER A 28 10.38 -13.59 0.70
C SER A 28 11.12 -14.89 0.44
N GLN A 29 11.33 -15.19 -0.82
CA GLN A 29 12.13 -16.32 -1.28
C GLN A 29 13.20 -15.78 -2.23
N PRO A 30 14.46 -15.70 -1.79
CA PRO A 30 15.58 -15.46 -2.68
C PRO A 30 15.85 -16.73 -3.48
N TYR A 31 16.33 -16.64 -4.68
CA TYR A 31 16.77 -17.80 -5.47
C TYR A 31 15.67 -18.82 -5.81
N ILE A 32 14.65 -18.40 -6.54
CA ILE A 32 13.63 -19.30 -7.08
C ILE A 32 14.30 -20.24 -8.09
N PHE A 33 14.07 -21.54 -7.97
CA PHE A 33 14.62 -22.58 -8.85
C PHE A 33 16.15 -22.52 -9.01
N ASN A 34 16.88 -22.14 -7.97
CA ASN A 34 18.34 -21.95 -7.98
C ASN A 34 18.84 -20.88 -8.99
N THR A 35 17.97 -19.93 -9.32
CA THR A 35 18.32 -18.77 -10.16
C THR A 35 18.62 -17.53 -9.32
N ALA A 36 19.12 -16.48 -9.95
CA ALA A 36 19.30 -15.17 -9.30
C ALA A 36 17.99 -14.41 -9.08
N PHE A 37 16.83 -14.99 -9.43
CA PHE A 37 15.52 -14.41 -9.19
C PHE A 37 15.01 -14.75 -7.81
N GLY A 38 14.40 -13.77 -7.16
CA GLY A 38 13.67 -13.90 -5.91
C GLY A 38 12.24 -13.40 -6.04
N PHE A 39 11.39 -13.82 -5.11
CA PHE A 39 10.01 -13.41 -5.03
C PHE A 39 9.72 -12.83 -3.65
N ASP A 40 8.99 -11.71 -3.62
CA ASP A 40 8.54 -11.09 -2.39
C ASP A 40 7.02 -10.89 -2.44
N PHE A 41 6.37 -11.19 -1.35
CA PHE A 41 4.99 -10.84 -1.09
C PHE A 41 4.90 -10.07 0.22
N LEU A 42 4.24 -8.92 0.20
CA LEU A 42 3.97 -8.13 1.39
C LEU A 42 2.48 -7.82 1.45
N PHE A 43 1.90 -7.98 2.61
CA PHE A 43 0.52 -7.64 2.89
C PHE A 43 0.44 -6.87 4.21
N ASP A 44 -0.22 -5.74 4.19
CA ASP A 44 -0.47 -4.90 5.35
C ASP A 44 -1.95 -4.55 5.41
N LEU A 45 -2.59 -4.91 6.50
CA LEU A 45 -3.95 -4.55 6.82
C LEU A 45 -3.93 -3.70 8.07
N PHE A 46 -4.45 -2.49 7.97
CA PHE A 46 -4.57 -1.56 9.08
C PHE A 46 -5.99 -1.04 9.20
N LYS A 47 -6.60 -1.27 10.33
CA LYS A 47 -7.88 -0.67 10.72
C LYS A 47 -7.61 0.49 11.68
N LYS A 48 -8.11 1.67 11.38
CA LYS A 48 -8.06 2.80 12.29
C LYS A 48 -9.42 2.99 12.94
N ASP A 49 -9.54 2.49 14.16
CA ASP A 49 -10.73 2.49 15.01
C ASP A 49 -12.05 2.26 14.22
N SER A 50 -12.99 3.19 14.21
CA SER A 50 -14.21 3.13 13.40
C SER A 50 -14.14 3.96 12.12
N SER A 51 -12.96 4.52 11.79
CA SER A 51 -12.81 5.49 10.71
C SER A 51 -12.61 4.82 9.36
N PHE A 52 -11.54 4.03 9.20
CA PHE A 52 -11.22 3.41 7.92
C PHE A 52 -10.46 2.10 8.04
N LEU A 53 -10.51 1.31 6.99
CA LEU A 53 -9.72 0.12 6.76
C LEU A 53 -8.80 0.36 5.58
N GLN A 54 -7.50 0.16 5.78
CA GLN A 54 -6.50 0.23 4.73
C GLN A 54 -5.91 -1.15 4.49
N ILE A 55 -5.86 -1.55 3.22
CA ILE A 55 -5.26 -2.80 2.77
C ILE A 55 -4.20 -2.44 1.73
N ASN A 56 -2.98 -2.93 1.95
CA ASN A 56 -1.89 -2.84 1.00
C ASN A 56 -1.41 -4.25 0.68
N ALA A 57 -1.29 -4.58 -0.59
CA ALA A 57 -0.67 -5.81 -1.06
C ALA A 57 0.40 -5.46 -2.09
N GLN A 58 1.56 -6.09 -1.99
CA GLN A 58 2.65 -5.92 -2.93
C GLN A 58 3.22 -7.27 -3.32
N LEU A 59 3.41 -7.46 -4.62
CA LEU A 59 4.14 -8.57 -5.20
C LEU A 59 5.42 -8.01 -5.85
N GLY A 60 6.54 -8.63 -5.57
CA GLY A 60 7.84 -8.23 -6.10
C GLY A 60 8.59 -9.40 -6.70
N LEU A 61 9.24 -9.15 -7.82
CA LEU A 61 10.23 -10.03 -8.43
C LEU A 61 11.59 -9.36 -8.30
N ALA A 62 12.46 -9.94 -7.49
CA ALA A 62 13.81 -9.46 -7.26
C ALA A 62 14.81 -10.18 -8.17
N TYR A 63 15.86 -9.47 -8.57
CA TYR A 63 17.00 -10.04 -9.28
C TYR A 63 18.28 -9.61 -8.58
N VAL A 64 19.06 -10.60 -8.14
CA VAL A 64 20.33 -10.39 -7.46
C VAL A 64 21.42 -10.15 -8.51
N LEU A 65 21.80 -8.88 -8.68
CA LEU A 65 22.85 -8.46 -9.62
C LEU A 65 24.24 -8.81 -9.12
N SER A 66 24.46 -8.70 -7.82
CA SER A 66 25.69 -9.09 -7.12
C SER A 66 25.41 -9.23 -5.62
N ALA A 67 26.39 -9.61 -4.83
CA ALA A 67 26.26 -9.81 -3.38
C ALA A 67 25.72 -8.56 -2.63
N ASN A 68 25.91 -7.39 -3.20
CA ASN A 68 25.55 -6.11 -2.59
C ASN A 68 24.61 -5.25 -3.46
N LYS A 69 24.06 -5.81 -4.55
CA LYS A 69 23.17 -5.09 -5.48
C LYS A 69 21.97 -5.94 -5.84
N THR A 70 20.79 -5.39 -5.65
CA THR A 70 19.53 -6.06 -6.00
C THR A 70 18.62 -5.09 -6.75
N GLY A 71 18.11 -5.54 -7.87
CA GLY A 71 17.02 -4.88 -8.59
C GLY A 71 15.70 -5.57 -8.27
N LYS A 72 14.60 -4.84 -8.20
CA LYS A 72 13.26 -5.41 -7.98
C LYS A 72 12.24 -4.71 -8.85
N LEU A 73 11.41 -5.50 -9.52
CA LEU A 73 10.16 -5.07 -10.14
C LEU A 73 9.02 -5.40 -9.17
N PHE A 74 8.10 -4.48 -8.93
CA PHE A 74 6.97 -4.74 -8.05
C PHE A 74 5.66 -4.16 -8.58
N VAL A 75 4.56 -4.81 -8.18
CA VAL A 75 3.20 -4.30 -8.32
C VAL A 75 2.63 -4.13 -6.93
N GLN A 76 2.09 -2.97 -6.66
CA GLN A 76 1.46 -2.63 -5.38
C GLN A 76 0.00 -2.28 -5.61
N TRP A 77 -0.88 -2.91 -4.85
CA TRP A 77 -2.28 -2.57 -4.76
C TRP A 77 -2.57 -2.01 -3.36
N GLN A 78 -3.25 -0.88 -3.32
CA GLN A 78 -3.69 -0.23 -2.09
C GLN A 78 -5.17 0.09 -2.17
N ASN A 79 -5.91 -0.25 -1.12
CA ASN A 79 -7.30 0.10 -0.97
C ASN A 79 -7.53 0.70 0.42
N THR A 80 -8.18 1.85 0.46
CA THR A 80 -8.61 2.49 1.69
C THR A 80 -10.11 2.67 1.60
N GLY A 81 -10.85 2.03 2.49
CA GLY A 81 -12.31 2.11 2.56
C GLY A 81 -12.76 2.69 3.91
N LEU A 82 -13.71 3.60 3.88
CA LEU A 82 -14.36 4.12 5.07
C LEU A 82 -15.23 3.04 5.70
N LEU A 83 -15.23 2.96 7.02
CA LEU A 83 -16.06 2.01 7.75
C LEU A 83 -17.47 2.57 7.94
N ALA A 84 -18.44 1.67 8.06
CA ALA A 84 -19.81 2.05 8.38
C ALA A 84 -19.86 2.89 9.67
N GLY A 85 -20.53 4.04 9.62
CA GLY A 85 -20.58 5.01 10.71
C GLY A 85 -19.42 6.01 10.76
N ALA A 86 -18.40 5.87 9.89
CA ALA A 86 -17.35 6.89 9.76
C ALA A 86 -17.82 8.14 8.99
N ILE A 87 -18.93 8.01 8.28
CA ILE A 87 -19.51 9.07 7.46
C ILE A 87 -20.71 9.65 8.19
N ASP A 88 -20.65 10.93 8.51
CA ASP A 88 -21.82 11.67 8.98
C ASP A 88 -22.67 12.12 7.79
N THR A 89 -23.69 11.33 7.50
CA THR A 89 -24.63 11.61 6.39
C THR A 89 -25.42 12.91 6.60
N ASN A 90 -25.59 13.38 7.84
CA ASN A 90 -26.27 14.63 8.13
C ASN A 90 -25.46 15.84 7.68
N ILE A 91 -24.14 15.80 7.95
CA ILE A 91 -23.23 16.84 7.47
C ILE A 91 -23.24 16.90 5.94
N ILE A 92 -23.19 15.72 5.28
CA ILE A 92 -23.24 15.67 3.80
C ILE A 92 -24.55 16.22 3.25
N LYS A 93 -25.68 15.96 3.92
CA LYS A 93 -26.97 16.53 3.52
C LYS A 93 -27.01 18.06 3.61
N VAL A 94 -26.40 18.61 4.64
CA VAL A 94 -26.37 20.07 4.86
C VAL A 94 -25.38 20.76 3.91
N GLU A 95 -24.15 20.23 3.84
CA GLU A 95 -23.07 20.88 3.10
C GLU A 95 -23.08 20.56 1.61
N LYS A 96 -23.73 19.46 1.19
CA LYS A 96 -23.74 18.94 -0.19
C LYS A 96 -22.33 18.79 -0.76
N LYS A 97 -21.41 18.31 0.10
CA LYS A 97 -20.00 18.10 -0.24
C LYS A 97 -19.55 16.70 0.20
N LEU A 98 -18.54 16.17 -0.49
CA LEU A 98 -17.90 14.93 -0.07
C LEU A 98 -17.10 15.16 1.23
N PRO A 99 -17.01 14.14 2.10
CA PRO A 99 -16.19 14.22 3.32
C PRO A 99 -14.71 14.33 2.95
N VAL A 100 -13.90 14.81 3.88
CA VAL A 100 -12.43 14.94 3.71
C VAL A 100 -11.78 13.58 3.44
N ASN A 101 -12.27 12.54 4.10
CA ASN A 101 -11.82 11.17 3.86
C ASN A 101 -12.78 10.49 2.88
N ILE A 102 -12.26 9.87 1.85
CA ILE A 102 -12.99 9.19 0.79
C ILE A 102 -12.40 7.81 0.52
N ASP A 103 -13.19 6.94 -0.07
CA ASP A 103 -12.75 5.62 -0.47
C ASP A 103 -11.80 5.71 -1.68
N ILE A 104 -10.62 5.11 -1.56
CA ILE A 104 -9.56 5.20 -2.55
C ILE A 104 -9.03 3.82 -2.87
N SER A 105 -8.80 3.56 -4.14
CA SER A 105 -8.04 2.41 -4.62
C SER A 105 -6.91 2.88 -5.51
N SER A 106 -5.73 2.28 -5.39
CA SER A 106 -4.63 2.54 -6.30
C SER A 106 -3.90 1.27 -6.67
N VAL A 107 -3.41 1.26 -7.91
CA VAL A 107 -2.51 0.23 -8.42
C VAL A 107 -1.26 0.92 -8.94
N ASN A 108 -0.10 0.47 -8.48
CA ASN A 108 1.19 1.02 -8.86
C ASN A 108 2.09 -0.10 -9.34
N ILE A 109 2.87 0.18 -10.38
CA ILE A 109 3.99 -0.65 -10.81
C ILE A 109 5.27 0.14 -10.60
N GLY A 110 6.32 -0.50 -10.13
CA GLY A 110 7.55 0.20 -9.82
C GLY A 110 8.79 -0.68 -9.90
N LEU A 111 9.91 0.01 -9.90
CA LEU A 111 11.24 -0.57 -9.85
C LEU A 111 11.95 -0.07 -8.61
N SER A 112 12.70 -0.92 -7.94
CA SER A 112 13.66 -0.51 -6.94
C SER A 112 15.04 -1.05 -7.25
N TYR A 113 16.04 -0.29 -6.81
CA TYR A 113 17.43 -0.67 -6.87
C TYR A 113 18.05 -0.43 -5.49
N ASP A 114 18.62 -1.49 -4.94
CA ASP A 114 19.28 -1.49 -3.64
C ASP A 114 20.76 -1.76 -3.84
N TRP A 115 21.59 -0.89 -3.29
CA TRP A 115 23.05 -1.06 -3.26
C TRP A 115 23.55 -0.79 -1.85
N ALA A 116 23.96 -1.86 -1.16
CA ALA A 116 24.51 -1.81 0.19
C ALA A 116 25.99 -2.22 0.16
N ASN A 117 26.90 -1.25 0.23
CA ASN A 117 28.33 -1.47 0.30
C ASN A 117 28.86 -0.99 1.67
N THR A 118 28.45 -1.72 2.72
CA THR A 118 28.79 -1.40 4.10
C THR A 118 29.70 -2.47 4.70
N ASP A 119 30.54 -2.07 5.66
CA ASP A 119 31.43 -2.98 6.40
C ASP A 119 30.65 -3.99 7.26
N TYR A 120 29.55 -3.56 7.88
CA TYR A 120 28.64 -4.40 8.67
C TYR A 120 27.18 -4.15 8.31
N ARG A 121 26.41 -5.24 8.16
CA ARG A 121 25.01 -5.16 7.76
C ARG A 121 24.09 -4.56 8.84
N TYR A 122 24.34 -4.84 10.11
CA TYR A 122 23.46 -4.44 11.21
C TYR A 122 23.89 -3.18 11.97
N ASN A 123 25.18 -2.82 11.86
CA ASN A 123 25.73 -1.62 12.49
C ASN A 123 26.88 -1.08 11.63
N PRO A 124 26.59 -0.51 10.47
CA PRO A 124 27.62 -0.04 9.54
C PRO A 124 28.37 1.14 10.15
N ARG A 125 29.70 1.06 10.10
CA ARG A 125 30.59 2.15 10.50
C ARG A 125 31.19 2.86 9.30
N LYS A 126 31.26 2.18 8.17
CA LYS A 126 31.79 2.69 6.89
C LYS A 126 31.02 2.08 5.74
N GLY A 127 30.89 2.86 4.65
CA GLY A 127 30.28 2.41 3.42
C GLY A 127 29.09 3.27 3.02
N ASN A 128 28.41 2.83 1.97
CA ASN A 128 27.24 3.50 1.42
C ASN A 128 26.08 2.51 1.33
N ASP A 129 24.90 2.99 1.66
CA ASP A 129 23.64 2.28 1.45
C ASP A 129 22.72 3.19 0.63
N ILE A 130 22.36 2.74 -0.57
CA ILE A 130 21.54 3.51 -1.50
C ILE A 130 20.33 2.68 -1.89
N ASN A 131 19.16 3.24 -1.65
CA ASN A 131 17.89 2.68 -2.10
C ASN A 131 17.20 3.69 -3.01
N ILE A 132 16.94 3.28 -4.26
CA ILE A 132 16.23 4.07 -5.25
C ILE A 132 14.95 3.33 -5.59
N VAL A 133 13.81 3.99 -5.44
CA VAL A 133 12.51 3.43 -5.80
C VAL A 133 11.79 4.40 -6.72
N GLY A 134 11.38 3.92 -7.89
CA GLY A 134 10.51 4.64 -8.81
C GLY A 134 9.23 3.86 -9.05
N SER A 135 8.09 4.52 -9.01
CA SER A 135 6.81 3.88 -9.35
C SER A 135 5.85 4.83 -10.05
N VAL A 136 5.03 4.24 -10.89
CA VAL A 136 3.92 4.90 -11.58
C VAL A 136 2.65 4.13 -11.31
N GLY A 137 1.53 4.81 -11.26
CA GLY A 137 0.27 4.12 -11.01
C GLY A 137 -0.95 4.99 -11.22
N ILE A 138 -2.09 4.37 -10.99
CA ILE A 138 -3.41 4.99 -11.11
C ILE A 138 -4.08 4.92 -9.76
N LYS A 139 -4.65 6.05 -9.34
CA LYS A 139 -5.45 6.19 -8.15
C LYS A 139 -6.88 6.51 -8.53
N ASN A 140 -7.81 5.69 -8.06
CA ASN A 140 -9.24 5.84 -8.31
C ASN A 140 -9.95 6.16 -7.01
N ILE A 141 -10.85 7.12 -7.06
CA ILE A 141 -11.78 7.44 -5.99
C ILE A 141 -13.02 6.57 -6.17
N LYS A 142 -13.33 5.76 -5.16
CA LYS A 142 -14.50 4.87 -5.19
C LYS A 142 -15.72 5.58 -4.65
N ARG A 143 -16.87 5.31 -5.27
CA ARG A 143 -18.17 5.77 -4.75
C ARG A 143 -18.50 4.98 -3.49
N ASN A 144 -18.84 5.71 -2.42
CA ASN A 144 -19.28 5.10 -1.18
C ASN A 144 -20.79 4.90 -1.19
N ASN A 145 -21.24 3.70 -0.82
CA ASN A 145 -22.65 3.34 -0.85
C ASN A 145 -23.47 4.13 0.18
N ASP A 146 -22.91 4.49 1.32
CA ASP A 146 -23.60 5.27 2.35
C ASP A 146 -23.89 6.70 1.86
N ILE A 147 -23.04 7.24 0.98
CA ILE A 147 -23.24 8.56 0.38
C ILE A 147 -24.20 8.49 -0.80
N THR A 148 -23.96 7.54 -1.73
CA THR A 148 -24.80 7.42 -2.93
C THR A 148 -26.21 6.92 -2.62
N GLY A 149 -26.38 6.22 -1.49
CA GLY A 149 -27.66 5.70 -1.00
C GLY A 149 -28.51 6.72 -0.23
N ILE A 150 -28.02 7.95 -0.02
CA ILE A 150 -28.81 9.00 0.65
C ILE A 150 -30.03 9.32 -0.20
N LYS A 151 -31.20 9.06 0.35
CA LYS A 151 -32.48 9.40 -0.29
C LYS A 151 -32.85 10.85 0.03
N ASP A 152 -32.84 11.71 -0.97
CA ASP A 152 -33.27 13.10 -0.89
C ASP A 152 -33.95 13.46 -2.23
N PRO A 153 -35.23 13.81 -2.25
CA PRO A 153 -35.92 14.19 -3.48
C PRO A 153 -35.35 15.43 -4.16
N SER A 154 -34.61 16.26 -3.42
CA SER A 154 -34.11 17.55 -3.89
C SER A 154 -32.68 17.48 -4.44
N PHE A 155 -31.93 16.41 -4.15
CA PHE A 155 -30.53 16.35 -4.53
C PHE A 155 -30.01 14.92 -4.76
N ASN A 156 -29.29 14.71 -5.86
CA ASN A 156 -28.65 13.44 -6.18
C ASN A 156 -27.21 13.41 -5.65
N TYR A 157 -26.98 12.74 -4.52
CA TYR A 157 -25.66 12.67 -3.90
C TYR A 157 -24.62 11.88 -4.72
N ALA A 158 -25.05 11.03 -5.66
CA ALA A 158 -24.13 10.38 -6.57
C ALA A 158 -23.39 11.39 -7.49
N SER A 159 -24.04 12.53 -7.80
CA SER A 159 -23.44 13.59 -8.63
C SER A 159 -22.25 14.29 -7.96
N LEU A 160 -22.07 14.16 -6.64
CA LEU A 160 -20.91 14.69 -5.94
C LEU A 160 -19.59 14.07 -6.44
N TYR A 161 -19.67 12.87 -7.00
CA TYR A 161 -18.50 12.18 -7.57
C TYR A 161 -18.24 12.54 -9.05
N ASP A 162 -19.18 13.15 -9.74
CA ASP A 162 -19.06 13.43 -11.18
C ASP A 162 -18.04 14.55 -11.48
N SER A 163 -17.78 15.43 -10.51
CA SER A 163 -16.76 16.47 -10.63
C SER A 163 -15.33 15.95 -10.37
N ILE A 164 -15.19 14.73 -9.87
CA ILE A 164 -13.91 14.14 -9.55
C ILE A 164 -13.39 13.39 -10.77
N LYS A 165 -12.14 13.66 -11.16
CA LYS A 165 -11.48 12.86 -12.20
C LYS A 165 -11.39 11.41 -11.73
N PRO A 166 -11.91 10.43 -12.51
CA PRO A 166 -11.94 9.03 -12.10
C PRO A 166 -10.54 8.45 -11.92
N ASP A 167 -9.59 8.88 -12.75
CA ASP A 167 -8.23 8.37 -12.76
C ASP A 167 -7.22 9.49 -12.48
N ILE A 168 -6.42 9.29 -11.45
CA ILE A 168 -5.34 10.20 -11.08
C ILE A 168 -4.03 9.44 -11.26
N TYR A 169 -3.20 9.90 -12.18
CA TYR A 169 -1.85 9.33 -12.37
C TYR A 169 -0.95 9.76 -11.23
N GLN A 170 -0.19 8.79 -10.69
CA GLN A 170 0.75 9.01 -9.60
C GLN A 170 2.16 8.65 -10.06
N PHE A 171 3.11 9.53 -9.72
CA PHE A 171 4.54 9.26 -9.87
C PHE A 171 5.18 9.38 -8.48
N ARG A 172 5.97 8.40 -8.11
CA ARG A 172 6.69 8.41 -6.84
C ARG A 172 8.15 8.06 -7.10
N VAL A 173 9.04 8.90 -6.59
CA VAL A 173 10.48 8.63 -6.54
C VAL A 173 10.91 8.76 -5.09
N LYS A 174 11.63 7.78 -4.59
CA LYS A 174 12.23 7.77 -3.26
C LYS A 174 13.72 7.50 -3.42
N LEU A 175 14.53 8.32 -2.78
CA LEU A 175 15.97 8.14 -2.63
C LEU A 175 16.28 8.09 -1.13
N ALA A 176 17.02 7.11 -0.70
CA ALA A 176 17.43 6.93 0.68
C ALA A 176 18.85 6.39 0.76
#